data_0c893ef1209156f2413bccdeda8549de
#
_entry.id   0c893ef1209156f2413bccdeda8549de
#
_cell.length_a   1.000
_cell.length_b   1.000
_cell.length_c   1.000
_cell.angle_alpha   90.00
_cell.angle_beta   90.00
_cell.angle_gamma   90.00
#
_symmetry.space_group_name_H-M   'P 1'
#
loop_
_entity.id
_entity.type
_entity.pdbx_description
1 polymer ?
#
loop_
_entity_poly.entity_id
_entity_poly.type
_entity_poly.pdbx_seq_one_letter_code
_entity_poly.pdbx_strand_id
1 'polypeptide(L)'
;MKKVIALASGGLDSSTVLAMLDKEGYEIYALSFNYAQNHIIELEKIQRFIKNYNVKEHKIINLDLSAFQTSALINKDIKVPKYSAAQDIGNKIPVTYVPARNTIFLSYALGYAEVVGARDIFIGAHLTDSANYPDCRPEYLKSFEAMANLATKHAVEGNAVSIHAPLIGMSKPEIVAKGLALNVNYADTISCYDPSPKAESCGKCHACLVRLEAFEKNNTTDPIVYMR
;
A
#
# COMPACT_ATOMS: atom_id res chain seq x y z
N MET A 1 13.23 14.34 -15.76
CA MET A 1 12.91 13.13 -14.97
C MET A 1 11.58 12.57 -15.47
N LYS A 2 11.42 11.25 -15.46
CA LYS A 2 10.16 10.59 -15.85
C LYS A 2 9.16 10.73 -14.69
N LYS A 3 7.95 11.23 -14.98
CA LYS A 3 6.89 11.40 -13.98
C LYS A 3 6.19 10.09 -13.71
N VAL A 4 5.91 9.81 -12.44
CA VAL A 4 5.19 8.61 -12.02
C VAL A 4 4.16 8.93 -10.93
N ILE A 5 3.08 8.16 -10.89
CA ILE A 5 2.15 8.15 -9.77
C ILE A 5 2.53 7.00 -8.83
N ALA A 6 2.62 7.26 -7.54
CA ALA A 6 2.83 6.24 -6.52
C ALA A 6 1.67 6.21 -5.52
N LEU A 7 1.01 5.06 -5.37
CA LEU A 7 0.05 4.85 -4.28
C LEU A 7 0.80 4.68 -2.96
N ALA A 8 0.63 5.63 -2.05
CA ALA A 8 1.39 5.77 -0.83
C ALA A 8 0.48 5.68 0.41
N SER A 9 0.41 4.53 1.05
CA SER A 9 -0.47 4.30 2.21
C SER A 9 0.17 4.65 3.56
N GLY A 10 1.50 4.71 3.65
CA GLY A 10 2.22 4.77 4.92
C GLY A 10 2.53 3.41 5.54
N GLY A 11 2.13 2.34 4.86
CA GLY A 11 2.53 0.97 5.19
C GLY A 11 3.93 0.62 4.70
N LEU A 12 4.48 -0.48 5.21
CA LEU A 12 5.81 -0.98 4.88
C LEU A 12 6.05 -1.10 3.35
N ASP A 13 5.10 -1.66 2.62
CA ASP A 13 5.24 -1.99 1.21
C ASP A 13 5.28 -0.75 0.32
N SER A 14 4.28 0.13 0.46
CA SER A 14 4.22 1.37 -0.31
C SER A 14 5.41 2.30 -0.03
N SER A 15 5.92 2.29 1.21
CA SER A 15 7.12 3.04 1.59
C SER A 15 8.37 2.46 0.94
N THR A 16 8.46 1.13 0.81
CA THR A 16 9.56 0.48 0.09
C THR A 16 9.50 0.83 -1.41
N VAL A 17 8.30 0.84 -2.02
CA VAL A 17 8.15 1.27 -3.42
C VAL A 17 8.58 2.72 -3.61
N LEU A 18 8.18 3.63 -2.72
CA LEU A 18 8.63 5.04 -2.78
C LEU A 18 10.15 5.17 -2.75
N ALA A 19 10.82 4.43 -1.87
CA ALA A 19 12.28 4.44 -1.80
C ALA A 19 12.94 3.88 -3.07
N MET A 20 12.34 2.87 -3.71
CA MET A 20 12.80 2.35 -5.00
C MET A 20 12.70 3.42 -6.08
N LEU A 21 11.55 4.09 -6.18
CA LEU A 21 11.32 5.15 -7.18
C LEU A 21 12.26 6.34 -7.01
N ASP A 22 12.48 6.76 -5.78
CA ASP A 22 13.44 7.83 -5.47
C ASP A 22 14.87 7.44 -5.89
N LYS A 23 15.29 6.21 -5.57
CA LYS A 23 16.60 5.68 -5.96
C LYS A 23 16.79 5.62 -7.48
N GLU A 24 15.73 5.37 -8.23
CA GLU A 24 15.71 5.32 -9.69
C GLU A 24 15.61 6.73 -10.33
N GLY A 25 15.44 7.77 -9.53
CA GLY A 25 15.44 9.16 -9.98
C GLY A 25 14.14 9.59 -10.67
N TYR A 26 13.01 8.99 -10.32
CA TYR A 26 11.70 9.42 -10.83
C TYR A 26 11.24 10.74 -10.20
N GLU A 27 10.42 11.50 -10.93
CA GLU A 27 9.63 12.60 -10.40
C GLU A 27 8.32 12.04 -9.86
N ILE A 28 8.22 11.91 -8.53
CA ILE A 28 7.16 11.15 -7.86
C ILE A 28 6.00 12.07 -7.50
N TYR A 29 4.78 11.70 -7.94
CA TYR A 29 3.50 12.24 -7.50
C TYR A 29 2.81 11.19 -6.62
N ALA A 30 2.82 11.40 -5.31
CA ALA A 30 2.29 10.45 -4.35
C ALA A 30 0.79 10.69 -4.09
N LEU A 31 0.01 9.60 -4.05
CA LEU A 31 -1.40 9.63 -3.68
C LEU A 31 -1.64 8.77 -2.45
N SER A 32 -2.25 9.35 -1.43
CA SER A 32 -2.78 8.66 -0.25
C SER A 32 -4.29 8.83 -0.19
N PHE A 33 -4.97 7.87 0.42
CA PHE A 33 -6.43 7.88 0.51
C PHE A 33 -6.88 7.86 1.96
N ASN A 34 -7.73 8.82 2.30
CA ASN A 34 -8.50 8.84 3.53
C ASN A 34 -9.92 8.36 3.21
N TYR A 35 -10.26 7.16 3.66
CA TYR A 35 -11.58 6.56 3.45
C TYR A 35 -12.25 6.18 4.78
N ALA A 36 -11.96 6.95 5.84
CA ALA A 36 -12.41 6.73 7.21
C ALA A 36 -11.97 5.37 7.78
N GLN A 37 -10.80 4.87 7.34
CA GLN A 37 -10.20 3.65 7.88
C GLN A 37 -9.89 3.79 9.37
N ASN A 38 -10.03 2.69 10.12
CA ASN A 38 -9.76 2.68 11.57
C ASN A 38 -8.31 3.05 11.93
N HIS A 39 -7.37 2.86 11.00
CA HIS A 39 -5.94 3.13 11.17
C HIS A 39 -5.49 4.42 10.43
N ILE A 40 -6.27 5.49 10.56
CA ILE A 40 -6.00 6.80 9.91
C ILE A 40 -4.59 7.36 10.20
N ILE A 41 -3.94 6.87 11.26
CA ILE A 41 -2.56 7.23 11.63
C ILE A 41 -1.55 6.94 10.49
N GLU A 42 -1.89 6.08 9.53
CA GLU A 42 -1.08 5.86 8.34
C GLU A 42 -0.83 7.17 7.57
N LEU A 43 -1.83 8.06 7.52
CA LEU A 43 -1.72 9.33 6.80
C LEU A 43 -0.71 10.28 7.46
N GLU A 44 -0.62 10.27 8.78
CA GLU A 44 0.40 11.06 9.48
C GLU A 44 1.80 10.46 9.26
N LYS A 45 1.89 9.14 9.28
CA LYS A 45 3.16 8.43 9.02
C LYS A 45 3.67 8.71 7.62
N ILE A 46 2.83 8.59 6.59
CA ILE A 46 3.25 8.85 5.22
C ILE A 46 3.67 10.30 5.00
N GLN A 47 2.98 11.27 5.60
CA GLN A 47 3.36 12.69 5.52
C GLN A 47 4.74 12.99 6.11
N ARG A 48 5.18 12.23 7.12
CA ARG A 48 6.54 12.32 7.68
C ARG A 48 7.53 11.61 6.79
N PHE A 49 7.18 10.40 6.36
CA PHE A 49 8.03 9.52 5.55
C PHE A 49 8.48 10.18 4.24
N ILE A 50 7.55 10.75 3.48
CA ILE A 50 7.82 11.35 2.17
C ILE A 50 8.79 12.53 2.21
N LYS A 51 8.95 13.19 3.36
CA LYS A 51 9.89 14.33 3.51
C LYS A 51 11.35 13.94 3.29
N ASN A 52 11.66 12.66 3.39
CA ASN A 52 13.00 12.12 3.20
C ASN A 52 13.29 11.70 1.76
N TYR A 53 12.33 11.88 0.83
CA TYR A 53 12.39 11.44 -0.55
C TYR A 53 12.05 12.57 -1.51
N ASN A 54 12.48 12.47 -2.76
CA ASN A 54 12.20 13.46 -3.80
C ASN A 54 10.76 13.33 -4.34
N VAL A 55 9.77 13.52 -3.46
CA VAL A 55 8.35 13.54 -3.83
C VAL A 55 7.97 14.95 -4.25
N LYS A 56 7.63 15.12 -5.53
CA LYS A 56 7.25 16.40 -6.13
C LYS A 56 5.96 16.96 -5.57
N GLU A 57 4.99 16.08 -5.37
CA GLU A 57 3.68 16.43 -4.82
C GLU A 57 3.10 15.23 -4.07
N HIS A 58 2.45 15.48 -2.94
CA HIS A 58 1.68 14.48 -2.21
C HIS A 58 0.24 14.97 -2.01
N LYS A 59 -0.72 14.20 -2.52
CA LYS A 59 -2.15 14.46 -2.31
C LYS A 59 -2.77 13.42 -1.41
N ILE A 60 -3.57 13.88 -0.45
CA ILE A 60 -4.46 13.02 0.34
C ILE A 60 -5.87 13.22 -0.20
N ILE A 61 -6.45 12.13 -0.70
CA ILE A 61 -7.77 12.10 -1.31
C ILE A 61 -8.77 11.58 -0.29
N ASN A 62 -9.80 12.37 0.00
CA ASN A 62 -10.89 11.93 0.86
C ASN A 62 -11.93 11.19 0.02
N LEU A 63 -12.18 9.92 0.37
CA LEU A 63 -13.18 9.07 -0.25
C LEU A 63 -14.24 8.68 0.78
N ASP A 64 -15.48 8.72 0.40
CA ASP A 64 -16.55 8.13 1.19
C ASP A 64 -16.76 6.66 0.80
N LEU A 65 -16.24 5.75 1.61
CA LEU A 65 -16.46 4.31 1.47
C LEU A 65 -17.43 3.78 2.55
N SER A 66 -18.27 4.63 3.13
CA SER A 66 -19.23 4.25 4.17
C SER A 66 -20.26 3.19 3.70
N ALA A 67 -20.48 3.07 2.39
CA ALA A 67 -21.29 2.01 1.82
C ALA A 67 -20.66 0.59 1.90
N PHE A 68 -19.34 0.49 2.16
CA PHE A 68 -18.58 -0.77 2.16
C PHE A 68 -18.47 -1.38 3.58
N GLN A 69 -19.59 -1.51 4.29
CA GLN A 69 -19.65 -1.90 5.70
C GLN A 69 -19.30 -3.37 6.00
N THR A 70 -18.87 -4.13 5.00
CA THR A 70 -18.50 -5.56 5.14
C THR A 70 -17.06 -5.77 5.61
N SER A 71 -16.25 -4.71 5.74
CA SER A 71 -14.85 -4.80 6.11
C SER A 71 -14.59 -4.29 7.53
N ALA A 72 -13.79 -5.06 8.29
CA ALA A 72 -13.29 -4.66 9.60
C ALA A 72 -12.37 -3.42 9.57
N LEU A 73 -11.91 -2.97 8.40
CA LEU A 73 -11.13 -1.75 8.26
C LEU A 73 -11.99 -0.47 8.22
N ILE A 74 -13.29 -0.60 7.95
CA ILE A 74 -14.23 0.52 7.82
C ILE A 74 -15.31 0.42 8.89
N ASN A 75 -15.87 -0.79 9.10
CA ASN A 75 -16.93 -1.03 10.07
C ASN A 75 -16.33 -1.36 11.44
N LYS A 76 -16.54 -0.48 12.42
CA LYS A 76 -16.04 -0.64 13.80
C LYS A 76 -16.74 -1.77 14.59
N ASP A 77 -17.91 -2.22 14.13
CA ASP A 77 -18.63 -3.32 14.76
C ASP A 77 -18.02 -4.68 14.40
N ILE A 78 -17.22 -4.73 13.34
CA ILE A 78 -16.49 -5.93 12.92
C ILE A 78 -15.10 -5.91 13.52
N LYS A 79 -14.81 -6.81 14.46
CA LYS A 79 -13.50 -6.88 15.11
C LYS A 79 -12.44 -7.40 14.15
N VAL A 80 -11.27 -6.74 14.17
CA VAL A 80 -10.08 -7.23 13.46
C VAL A 80 -9.60 -8.52 14.15
N PRO A 81 -9.49 -9.66 13.43
CA PRO A 81 -9.03 -10.91 14.00
C PRO A 81 -7.61 -10.81 14.58
N LYS A 82 -7.39 -11.50 15.68
CA LYS A 82 -6.09 -11.64 16.33
C LYS A 82 -5.65 -13.11 16.25
N TYR A 83 -4.38 -13.33 16.03
CA TYR A 83 -3.78 -14.64 15.84
C TYR A 83 -2.59 -14.81 16.78
N SER A 84 -2.23 -16.08 17.05
CA SER A 84 -1.03 -16.40 17.84
C SER A 84 0.22 -16.48 16.99
N ALA A 85 0.08 -16.89 15.73
CA ALA A 85 1.18 -16.99 14.77
C ALA A 85 0.70 -16.70 13.34
N ALA A 86 1.64 -16.36 12.45
CA ALA A 86 1.31 -16.05 11.06
C ALA A 86 0.72 -17.24 10.29
N GLN A 87 1.10 -18.47 10.62
CA GLN A 87 0.57 -19.68 10.02
C GLN A 87 -0.90 -19.99 10.38
N ASP A 88 -1.44 -19.36 11.43
CA ASP A 88 -2.85 -19.54 11.82
C ASP A 88 -3.82 -18.83 10.87
N ILE A 89 -3.28 -18.09 9.91
CA ILE A 89 -4.02 -17.30 8.95
C ILE A 89 -4.45 -18.18 7.77
N GLY A 90 -5.75 -18.39 7.62
CA GLY A 90 -6.29 -19.23 6.56
C GLY A 90 -6.20 -18.58 5.17
N ASN A 91 -6.45 -19.39 4.12
CA ASN A 91 -6.39 -18.97 2.71
C ASN A 91 -7.69 -18.35 2.18
N LYS A 92 -8.61 -17.92 3.07
CA LYS A 92 -9.87 -17.26 2.66
C LYS A 92 -9.68 -15.76 2.55
N ILE A 93 -10.49 -15.11 1.73
CA ILE A 93 -10.57 -13.65 1.69
C ILE A 93 -10.89 -13.15 3.11
N PRO A 94 -9.99 -12.34 3.71
CA PRO A 94 -10.13 -11.93 5.11
C PRO A 94 -11.23 -10.88 5.29
N VAL A 95 -11.77 -10.77 6.50
CA VAL A 95 -12.74 -9.72 6.86
C VAL A 95 -12.19 -8.30 6.78
N THR A 96 -10.89 -8.15 6.61
CA THR A 96 -10.19 -6.87 6.37
C THR A 96 -10.21 -6.46 4.89
N TYR A 97 -10.71 -7.30 4.00
CA TYR A 97 -10.89 -6.93 2.60
C TYR A 97 -11.94 -5.82 2.47
N VAL A 98 -11.57 -4.73 1.86
CA VAL A 98 -12.49 -3.66 1.45
C VAL A 98 -12.85 -3.89 -0.02
N PRO A 99 -14.13 -4.14 -0.36
CA PRO A 99 -14.52 -4.47 -1.73
C PRO A 99 -13.99 -3.48 -2.77
N ALA A 100 -13.26 -4.00 -3.76
CA ALA A 100 -12.71 -3.25 -4.90
C ALA A 100 -11.88 -2.01 -4.53
N ARG A 101 -11.30 -1.94 -3.32
CA ARG A 101 -10.56 -0.77 -2.85
C ARG A 101 -9.43 -0.36 -3.80
N ASN A 102 -8.62 -1.31 -4.23
CA ASN A 102 -7.51 -0.99 -5.15
C ASN A 102 -8.01 -0.57 -6.53
N THR A 103 -9.18 -1.05 -6.98
CA THR A 103 -9.84 -0.58 -8.22
C THR A 103 -10.18 0.91 -8.12
N ILE A 104 -10.77 1.34 -6.99
CA ILE A 104 -11.12 2.74 -6.74
C ILE A 104 -9.84 3.60 -6.71
N PHE A 105 -8.81 3.15 -6.01
CA PHE A 105 -7.54 3.87 -5.88
C PHE A 105 -6.80 3.98 -7.23
N LEU A 106 -6.75 2.90 -7.99
CA LEU A 106 -6.14 2.89 -9.32
C LEU A 106 -6.92 3.75 -10.31
N SER A 107 -8.26 3.77 -10.23
CA SER A 107 -9.08 4.64 -11.08
C SER A 107 -8.82 6.12 -10.81
N TYR A 108 -8.68 6.49 -9.53
CA TYR A 108 -8.30 7.86 -9.18
C TYR A 108 -6.88 8.20 -9.66
N ALA A 109 -5.94 7.27 -9.43
CA ALA A 109 -4.54 7.42 -9.88
C ALA A 109 -4.44 7.56 -11.39
N LEU A 110 -5.27 6.82 -12.15
CA LEU A 110 -5.35 6.89 -13.60
C LEU A 110 -5.75 8.29 -14.08
N GLY A 111 -6.83 8.85 -13.53
CA GLY A 111 -7.25 10.22 -13.87
C GLY A 111 -6.19 11.26 -13.48
N TYR A 112 -5.55 11.08 -12.33
CA TYR A 112 -4.50 12.00 -11.90
C TYR A 112 -3.22 11.88 -12.74
N ALA A 113 -2.88 10.68 -13.21
CA ALA A 113 -1.78 10.45 -14.14
C ALA A 113 -1.95 11.26 -15.43
N GLU A 114 -3.16 11.28 -15.98
CA GLU A 114 -3.50 12.11 -17.16
C GLU A 114 -3.30 13.60 -16.89
N VAL A 115 -3.72 14.10 -15.72
CA VAL A 115 -3.58 15.51 -15.33
C VAL A 115 -2.12 15.95 -15.23
N VAL A 116 -1.24 15.13 -14.63
CA VAL A 116 0.18 15.48 -14.45
C VAL A 116 1.07 15.07 -15.63
N GLY A 117 0.51 14.32 -16.59
CA GLY A 117 1.25 13.78 -17.72
C GLY A 117 2.18 12.63 -17.36
N ALA A 118 1.83 11.82 -16.34
CA ALA A 118 2.53 10.60 -15.98
C ALA A 118 1.98 9.42 -16.79
N ARG A 119 2.83 8.43 -17.08
CA ARG A 119 2.45 7.20 -17.80
C ARG A 119 2.61 5.94 -16.97
N ASP A 120 3.19 6.04 -15.81
CA ASP A 120 3.49 4.92 -14.94
C ASP A 120 2.83 5.12 -13.58
N ILE A 121 2.06 4.13 -13.14
CA ILE A 121 1.38 4.10 -11.86
C ILE A 121 1.92 2.92 -11.06
N PHE A 122 2.38 3.19 -9.84
CA PHE A 122 3.00 2.20 -8.97
C PHE A 122 2.11 1.87 -7.77
N ILE A 123 1.94 0.57 -7.50
CA ILE A 123 1.21 0.04 -6.35
C ILE A 123 2.08 -0.96 -5.58
N GLY A 124 1.97 -0.96 -4.25
CA GLY A 124 2.73 -1.83 -3.35
C GLY A 124 2.12 -3.21 -3.13
N ALA A 125 1.40 -3.78 -4.11
CA ALA A 125 0.90 -5.15 -4.03
C ALA A 125 2.04 -6.17 -4.07
N HIS A 126 1.93 -7.23 -3.27
CA HIS A 126 2.97 -8.26 -3.14
C HIS A 126 2.40 -9.68 -3.10
N LEU A 127 3.25 -10.71 -3.05
CA LEU A 127 2.88 -12.12 -3.19
C LEU A 127 1.78 -12.56 -2.20
N THR A 128 1.90 -12.20 -0.93
CA THR A 128 0.90 -12.58 0.09
C THR A 128 -0.45 -11.88 -0.14
N ASP A 129 -0.44 -10.61 -0.58
CA ASP A 129 -1.66 -9.89 -0.92
C ASP A 129 -2.35 -10.54 -2.11
N SER A 130 -1.61 -10.91 -3.16
CA SER A 130 -2.19 -11.52 -4.36
C SER A 130 -2.90 -12.85 -4.07
N ALA A 131 -2.50 -13.57 -3.03
CA ALA A 131 -3.16 -14.80 -2.59
C ALA A 131 -4.51 -14.53 -1.89
N ASN A 132 -4.63 -13.40 -1.17
CA ASN A 132 -5.76 -13.15 -0.27
C ASN A 132 -6.72 -12.06 -0.77
N TYR A 133 -6.25 -11.15 -1.62
CA TYR A 133 -7.04 -10.00 -2.10
C TYR A 133 -7.17 -10.06 -3.63
N PRO A 134 -8.40 -10.21 -4.17
CA PRO A 134 -8.63 -10.34 -5.62
C PRO A 134 -8.06 -9.17 -6.44
N ASP A 135 -8.10 -7.95 -5.88
CA ASP A 135 -7.65 -6.71 -6.50
C ASP A 135 -6.14 -6.41 -6.29
N CYS A 136 -5.37 -7.43 -5.89
CA CYS A 136 -3.90 -7.41 -5.84
C CYS A 136 -3.26 -8.42 -6.81
N ARG A 137 -4.05 -9.20 -7.54
CA ARG A 137 -3.55 -10.27 -8.41
C ARG A 137 -2.91 -9.72 -9.69
N PRO A 138 -1.86 -10.37 -10.22
CA PRO A 138 -1.22 -9.95 -11.48
C PRO A 138 -2.20 -9.84 -12.66
N GLU A 139 -3.13 -10.82 -12.76
CA GLU A 139 -4.13 -10.85 -13.84
C GLU A 139 -5.09 -9.66 -13.73
N TYR A 140 -5.47 -9.28 -12.50
CA TYR A 140 -6.29 -8.11 -12.26
C TYR A 140 -5.56 -6.83 -12.69
N LEU A 141 -4.31 -6.64 -12.25
CA LEU A 141 -3.51 -5.45 -12.60
C LEU A 141 -3.32 -5.32 -14.12
N LYS A 142 -3.06 -6.43 -14.80
CA LYS A 142 -2.96 -6.47 -16.26
C LYS A 142 -4.29 -6.12 -16.95
N SER A 143 -5.41 -6.61 -16.43
CA SER A 143 -6.74 -6.30 -16.96
C SER A 143 -7.11 -4.84 -16.72
N PHE A 144 -6.74 -4.29 -15.56
CA PHE A 144 -6.93 -2.87 -15.26
C PHE A 144 -6.12 -2.00 -16.21
N GLU A 145 -4.84 -2.33 -16.48
CA GLU A 145 -4.00 -1.63 -17.44
C GLU A 145 -4.62 -1.64 -18.85
N ALA A 146 -5.11 -2.80 -19.28
CA ALA A 146 -5.78 -2.91 -20.59
C ALA A 146 -7.02 -1.99 -20.68
N MET A 147 -7.86 -1.99 -19.65
CA MET A 147 -9.03 -1.10 -19.54
C MET A 147 -8.59 0.38 -19.51
N ALA A 148 -7.58 0.73 -18.73
CA ALA A 148 -7.05 2.08 -18.62
C ALA A 148 -6.64 2.65 -19.98
N ASN A 149 -6.01 1.81 -20.80
CA ASN A 149 -5.55 2.18 -22.14
C ASN A 149 -6.66 2.29 -23.20
N LEU A 150 -7.87 1.84 -22.89
CA LEU A 150 -9.08 2.07 -23.71
C LEU A 150 -9.89 3.26 -23.23
N ALA A 151 -9.79 3.62 -21.95
CA ALA A 151 -10.71 4.52 -21.28
C ALA A 151 -10.23 5.98 -21.18
N THR A 152 -8.95 6.26 -21.44
CA THR A 152 -8.36 7.58 -21.21
C THR A 152 -8.00 8.30 -22.51
N LYS A 153 -8.21 9.62 -22.55
CA LYS A 153 -7.78 10.48 -23.66
C LYS A 153 -6.27 10.32 -23.90
N HIS A 154 -5.48 10.34 -22.84
CA HIS A 154 -4.02 10.22 -22.87
C HIS A 154 -3.57 8.95 -23.63
N ALA A 155 -4.18 7.81 -23.32
CA ALA A 155 -3.83 6.54 -23.98
C ALA A 155 -4.28 6.53 -25.47
N VAL A 156 -5.48 7.02 -25.78
CA VAL A 156 -6.01 7.11 -27.15
C VAL A 156 -5.13 8.01 -28.02
N GLU A 157 -4.53 9.05 -27.45
CA GLU A 157 -3.57 9.94 -28.12
C GLU A 157 -2.13 9.36 -28.21
N GLY A 158 -1.95 8.07 -27.93
CA GLY A 158 -0.66 7.37 -28.05
C GLY A 158 0.22 7.42 -26.80
N ASN A 159 -0.31 7.88 -25.67
CA ASN A 159 0.41 7.92 -24.39
C ASN A 159 -0.08 6.82 -23.46
N ALA A 160 0.17 5.57 -23.81
CA ALA A 160 -0.26 4.42 -23.02
C ALA A 160 0.25 4.49 -21.56
N VAL A 161 -0.61 4.07 -20.63
CA VAL A 161 -0.32 3.99 -19.21
C VAL A 161 0.09 2.56 -18.85
N SER A 162 1.07 2.42 -17.97
CA SER A 162 1.50 1.14 -17.41
C SER A 162 1.27 1.09 -15.90
N ILE A 163 0.79 -0.07 -15.42
CA ILE A 163 0.58 -0.35 -14.00
C ILE A 163 1.71 -1.23 -13.48
N HIS A 164 2.45 -0.75 -12.51
CA HIS A 164 3.62 -1.41 -11.95
C HIS A 164 3.37 -1.87 -10.52
N ALA A 165 3.64 -3.14 -10.24
CA ALA A 165 3.66 -3.70 -8.89
C ALA A 165 5.03 -4.35 -8.65
N PRO A 166 6.07 -3.57 -8.32
CA PRO A 166 7.45 -4.07 -8.27
C PRO A 166 7.69 -5.10 -7.18
N LEU A 167 6.77 -5.24 -6.23
CA LEU A 167 6.84 -6.20 -5.13
C LEU A 167 6.02 -7.46 -5.38
N ILE A 168 5.35 -7.60 -6.54
CA ILE A 168 4.33 -8.62 -6.78
C ILE A 168 4.82 -10.06 -6.62
N GLY A 169 6.07 -10.34 -6.92
CA GLY A 169 6.72 -11.64 -6.77
C GLY A 169 7.52 -11.80 -5.47
N MET A 170 7.50 -10.79 -4.58
CA MET A 170 8.33 -10.78 -3.38
C MET A 170 7.54 -11.23 -2.15
N SER A 171 8.17 -12.04 -1.31
CA SER A 171 7.71 -12.31 0.05
C SER A 171 7.97 -11.12 0.98
N LYS A 172 7.28 -11.06 2.12
CA LYS A 172 7.47 -9.96 3.07
C LYS A 172 8.91 -9.84 3.58
N PRO A 173 9.65 -10.94 3.90
CA PRO A 173 11.07 -10.84 4.24
C PRO A 173 11.93 -10.21 3.13
N GLU A 174 11.69 -10.56 1.86
CA GLU A 174 12.42 -9.98 0.73
C GLU A 174 12.14 -8.49 0.57
N ILE A 175 10.89 -8.06 0.82
CA ILE A 175 10.52 -6.63 0.81
C ILE A 175 11.26 -5.88 1.92
N VAL A 176 11.31 -6.43 3.14
CA VAL A 176 12.06 -5.82 4.25
C VAL A 176 13.54 -5.76 3.92
N ALA A 177 14.15 -6.84 3.41
CA ALA A 177 15.55 -6.85 2.98
C ALA A 177 15.84 -5.76 1.95
N LYS A 178 14.95 -5.63 0.95
CA LYS A 178 15.06 -4.59 -0.09
C LYS A 178 15.01 -3.19 0.48
N GLY A 179 14.07 -2.93 1.39
CA GLY A 179 13.95 -1.61 2.01
C GLY A 179 15.11 -1.28 2.94
N LEU A 180 15.63 -2.25 3.70
CA LEU A 180 16.83 -2.08 4.52
C LEU A 180 18.05 -1.71 3.65
N ALA A 181 18.22 -2.37 2.51
CA ALA A 181 19.27 -2.07 1.53
C ALA A 181 19.12 -0.67 0.91
N LEU A 182 17.91 -0.12 0.90
CA LEU A 182 17.61 1.25 0.44
C LEU A 182 17.60 2.27 1.58
N ASN A 183 17.99 1.88 2.80
CA ASN A 183 17.95 2.68 4.02
C ASN A 183 16.55 3.25 4.36
N VAL A 184 15.50 2.48 4.09
CA VAL A 184 14.14 2.86 4.46
C VAL A 184 14.01 2.96 5.97
N ASN A 185 13.58 4.12 6.48
CA ASN A 185 13.25 4.28 7.89
C ASN A 185 11.87 3.68 8.20
N TYR A 186 11.82 2.40 8.50
CA TYR A 186 10.59 1.70 8.83
C TYR A 186 9.92 2.15 10.16
N ALA A 187 10.60 2.93 11.02
CA ALA A 187 9.97 3.52 12.20
C ALA A 187 8.84 4.52 11.84
N ASP A 188 8.93 5.14 10.66
CA ASP A 188 7.93 6.06 10.13
C ASP A 188 6.82 5.36 9.34
N THR A 189 6.70 4.03 9.43
CA THR A 189 5.66 3.25 8.77
C THR A 189 4.75 2.57 9.78
N ILE A 190 3.55 2.16 9.35
CA ILE A 190 2.64 1.34 10.15
C ILE A 190 1.92 0.35 9.24
N SER A 191 1.73 -0.88 9.72
CA SER A 191 0.99 -1.93 8.99
C SER A 191 -0.21 -2.45 9.78
N CYS A 192 -0.33 -2.06 11.04
CA CYS A 192 -1.34 -2.58 11.96
C CYS A 192 -2.75 -2.17 11.55
N TYR A 193 -3.67 -3.15 11.49
CA TYR A 193 -5.09 -2.93 11.19
C TYR A 193 -5.91 -2.42 12.40
N ASP A 194 -5.33 -2.48 13.61
CA ASP A 194 -6.00 -2.11 14.85
C ASP A 194 -4.97 -1.55 15.84
N PRO A 195 -4.38 -0.37 15.51
CA PRO A 195 -3.42 0.29 16.38
C PRO A 195 -4.11 0.93 17.59
N SER A 196 -3.35 1.15 18.68
CA SER A 196 -3.81 1.95 19.81
C SER A 196 -4.00 3.42 19.41
N PRO A 197 -4.74 4.21 20.20
CA PRO A 197 -4.82 5.66 20.01
C PRO A 197 -3.46 6.38 20.06
N LYS A 198 -2.44 5.73 20.64
CA LYS A 198 -1.05 6.22 20.70
C LYS A 198 -0.21 5.75 19.50
N ALA A 199 -0.82 5.20 18.45
CA ALA A 199 -0.15 4.65 17.27
C ALA A 199 0.74 3.42 17.54
N GLU A 200 0.54 2.70 18.65
CA GLU A 200 1.23 1.45 18.93
C GLU A 200 0.56 0.32 18.15
N SER A 201 1.33 -0.53 17.50
CA SER A 201 0.83 -1.67 16.75
C SER A 201 0.35 -2.79 17.68
N CYS A 202 -0.76 -3.47 17.34
CA CYS A 202 -1.34 -4.47 18.24
C CYS A 202 -0.51 -5.76 18.41
N GLY A 203 0.45 -6.02 17.52
CA GLY A 203 1.30 -7.21 17.57
C GLY A 203 0.62 -8.53 17.20
N LYS A 204 -0.71 -8.57 16.99
CA LYS A 204 -1.51 -9.80 16.91
C LYS A 204 -2.41 -9.89 15.66
N CYS A 205 -2.60 -8.80 14.89
CA CYS A 205 -3.32 -8.90 13.63
C CYS A 205 -2.42 -9.49 12.55
N HIS A 206 -3.02 -9.96 11.44
CA HIS A 206 -2.28 -10.53 10.31
C HIS A 206 -1.09 -9.66 9.89
N ALA A 207 -1.33 -8.39 9.63
CA ALA A 207 -0.28 -7.48 9.15
C ALA A 207 0.88 -7.33 10.17
N CYS A 208 0.59 -7.31 11.48
CA CYS A 208 1.62 -7.25 12.50
C CYS A 208 2.47 -8.52 12.53
N LEU A 209 1.85 -9.71 12.51
CA LEU A 209 2.57 -10.98 12.59
C LEU A 209 3.48 -11.19 11.37
N VAL A 210 2.96 -10.94 10.17
CA VAL A 210 3.73 -11.05 8.93
C VAL A 210 4.89 -10.04 8.90
N ARG A 211 4.68 -8.84 9.44
CA ARG A 211 5.71 -7.82 9.56
C ARG A 211 6.80 -8.24 10.56
N LEU A 212 6.44 -8.68 11.76
CA LEU A 212 7.37 -9.14 12.79
C LEU A 212 8.23 -10.31 12.27
N GLU A 213 7.61 -11.32 11.66
CA GLU A 213 8.32 -12.46 11.06
C GLU A 213 9.29 -11.99 9.95
N ALA A 214 8.92 -10.97 9.17
CA ALA A 214 9.78 -10.46 8.12
C ALA A 214 11.04 -9.78 8.65
N PHE A 215 10.94 -9.02 9.75
CA PHE A 215 12.10 -8.44 10.40
C PHE A 215 12.98 -9.51 11.07
N GLU A 216 12.36 -10.48 11.76
CA GLU A 216 13.07 -11.61 12.39
C GLU A 216 13.88 -12.41 11.36
N LYS A 217 13.29 -12.74 10.20
CA LYS A 217 13.99 -13.44 9.10
C LYS A 217 15.15 -12.66 8.50
N ASN A 218 15.18 -11.33 8.71
CA ASN A 218 16.30 -10.48 8.33
C ASN A 218 17.30 -10.24 9.50
N ASN A 219 17.18 -11.00 10.59
CA ASN A 219 18.03 -10.86 11.79
C ASN A 219 18.04 -9.42 12.33
N THR A 220 16.92 -8.72 12.28
CA THR A 220 16.77 -7.35 12.76
C THR A 220 15.47 -7.17 13.53
N THR A 221 15.43 -6.18 14.41
CA THR A 221 14.22 -5.86 15.19
C THR A 221 13.38 -4.84 14.42
N ASP A 222 12.06 -5.05 14.39
CA ASP A 222 11.13 -4.06 13.85
C ASP A 222 11.20 -2.77 14.68
N PRO A 223 11.47 -1.60 14.08
CA PRO A 223 11.69 -0.35 14.81
C PRO A 223 10.40 0.32 15.32
N ILE A 224 9.22 -0.22 15.02
CA ILE A 224 7.95 0.37 15.52
C ILE A 224 7.61 -0.10 16.93
N VAL A 225 6.71 0.65 17.61
CA VAL A 225 6.24 0.31 18.95
C VAL A 225 5.04 -0.63 18.87
N TYR A 226 5.07 -1.68 19.67
CA TYR A 226 3.97 -2.63 19.85
C TYR A 226 3.32 -2.48 21.23
N MET A 227 2.00 -2.68 21.31
CA MET A 227 1.28 -2.75 22.59
C MET A 227 1.86 -3.89 23.45
N ARG A 228 2.06 -3.62 24.73
CA ARG A 228 2.53 -4.61 25.73
C ARG A 228 1.40 -5.51 26.20
#